data_6bfb1f325e93eab739696b25dfa96e06
#
_entry.id   6bfb1f325e93eab739696b25dfa96e06
#
_cell.length_a   1.000
_cell.length_b   1.000
_cell.length_c   1.000
_cell.angle_alpha   90.00
_cell.angle_beta   90.00
_cell.angle_gamma   90.00
#
_symmetry.space_group_name_H-M   'P 1'
#
loop_
_entity.id
_entity.type
_entity.pdbx_description
1 polymer ?
#
loop_
_entity_poly.entity_id
_entity_poly.type
_entity_poly.pdbx_seq_one_letter_code
_entity_poly.pdbx_strand_id
1 'polypeptide(L)'
;MIGREVFGYRVEELIGKGSFASVYKVKKENESGTYVRALKHIVIPEKTQYLKIWNAMGKDTEKTEQYFENVFQETMQEIQLMHAFTENGVRNIVPCYENDVIRHENPKRYEIFLLMEYLTPLSVYISQNELVLNDVFELGIQILDA
;
A
#
# COMPACT_ATOMS: atom_id res chain seq x y z
N MET A 1 -3.73 -13.58 5.37
CA MET A 1 -3.96 -12.91 4.07
C MET A 1 -3.79 -13.87 2.88
N ILE A 2 -2.69 -14.61 2.78
CA ILE A 2 -2.47 -15.57 1.67
C ILE A 2 -3.65 -16.54 1.56
N GLY A 3 -4.14 -16.76 0.34
CA GLY A 3 -5.30 -17.59 0.02
C GLY A 3 -6.66 -16.89 0.13
N ARG A 4 -6.75 -15.68 0.69
CA ARG A 4 -7.99 -14.88 0.70
C ARG A 4 -8.26 -14.26 -0.67
N GLU A 5 -9.51 -13.91 -0.90
CA GLU A 5 -9.93 -13.13 -2.05
C GLU A 5 -10.26 -11.69 -1.61
N VAL A 6 -9.70 -10.71 -2.34
CA VAL A 6 -9.92 -9.27 -2.12
C VAL A 6 -10.10 -8.62 -3.50
N PHE A 7 -11.14 -7.84 -3.71
CA PHE A 7 -11.50 -7.24 -5.01
C PHE A 7 -11.60 -8.24 -6.16
N GLY A 8 -11.97 -9.50 -5.86
CA GLY A 8 -11.99 -10.58 -6.84
C GLY A 8 -10.60 -11.09 -7.26
N TYR A 9 -9.55 -10.73 -6.55
CA TYR A 9 -8.18 -11.22 -6.71
C TYR A 9 -7.81 -12.16 -5.56
N ARG A 10 -7.19 -13.29 -5.88
CA ARG A 10 -6.63 -14.20 -4.89
C ARG A 10 -5.27 -13.71 -4.43
N VAL A 11 -5.07 -13.62 -3.12
CA VAL A 11 -3.79 -13.25 -2.50
C VAL A 11 -2.83 -14.44 -2.56
N GLU A 12 -1.71 -14.29 -3.28
CA GLU A 12 -0.75 -15.37 -3.53
C GLU A 12 0.48 -15.28 -2.62
N GLU A 13 1.14 -14.13 -2.58
CA GLU A 13 2.48 -13.99 -2.03
C GLU A 13 2.67 -12.65 -1.32
N LEU A 14 3.40 -12.66 -0.20
CA LEU A 14 3.87 -11.44 0.47
C LEU A 14 5.12 -10.95 -0.26
N ILE A 15 5.07 -9.75 -0.84
CA ILE A 15 6.17 -9.15 -1.62
C ILE A 15 6.84 -7.97 -0.93
N GLY A 16 6.22 -7.44 0.12
CA GLY A 16 6.78 -6.34 0.91
C GLY A 16 6.13 -6.22 2.28
N LYS A 17 6.91 -5.79 3.27
CA LYS A 17 6.43 -5.53 4.62
C LYS A 17 7.05 -4.26 5.17
N GLY A 18 6.21 -3.31 5.56
CA GLY A 18 6.56 -2.06 6.24
C GLY A 18 6.04 -2.03 7.68
N SER A 19 6.13 -0.86 8.30
CA SER A 19 5.72 -0.65 9.69
C SER A 19 4.21 -0.76 9.92
N PHE A 20 3.40 -0.27 8.98
CA PHE A 20 1.93 -0.27 9.06
C PHE A 20 1.26 -1.08 7.95
N ALA A 21 2.05 -1.54 6.98
CA ALA A 21 1.52 -2.13 5.77
C ALA A 21 2.26 -3.38 5.36
N SER A 22 1.52 -4.29 4.75
CA SER A 22 2.06 -5.44 4.02
C SER A 22 1.59 -5.35 2.58
N VAL A 23 2.45 -5.67 1.63
CA VAL A 23 2.14 -5.67 0.20
C VAL A 23 2.16 -7.10 -0.30
N TYR A 24 1.12 -7.49 -1.00
CA TYR A 24 0.93 -8.83 -1.53
C TYR A 24 0.82 -8.80 -3.05
N LYS A 25 1.37 -9.79 -3.70
CA LYS A 25 1.02 -10.12 -5.07
C LYS A 25 -0.34 -10.79 -5.09
N VAL A 26 -1.24 -10.32 -5.94
CA VAL A 26 -2.57 -10.86 -6.11
C VAL A 26 -2.87 -11.17 -7.56
N LYS A 27 -3.65 -12.20 -7.80
CA LYS A 27 -3.95 -12.72 -9.14
C LYS A 27 -5.45 -12.93 -9.32
N LYS A 28 -5.95 -12.57 -10.50
CA LYS A 28 -7.30 -12.86 -10.96
C LYS A 28 -7.23 -13.55 -12.30
N GLU A 29 -7.97 -14.64 -12.45
CA GLU A 29 -8.13 -15.36 -13.71
C GLU A 29 -9.60 -15.36 -14.12
N ASN A 30 -9.88 -15.05 -15.36
CA ASN A 30 -11.19 -15.12 -15.95
C ASN A 30 -11.08 -15.44 -17.46
N GLU A 31 -12.20 -15.49 -18.17
CA GLU A 31 -12.25 -15.80 -19.60
C GLU A 31 -11.44 -14.83 -20.48
N SER A 32 -11.23 -13.60 -20.04
CA SER A 32 -10.44 -12.58 -20.76
C SER A 32 -8.95 -12.63 -20.46
N GLY A 33 -8.50 -13.44 -19.49
CA GLY A 33 -7.08 -13.64 -19.20
C GLY A 33 -6.70 -13.65 -17.73
N THR A 34 -5.40 -13.50 -17.50
CA THR A 34 -4.77 -13.45 -16.18
C THR A 34 -4.33 -12.02 -15.85
N TYR A 35 -4.74 -11.54 -14.71
CA TYR A 35 -4.41 -10.21 -14.21
C TYR A 35 -3.61 -10.31 -12.92
N VAL A 36 -2.46 -9.66 -12.87
CA VAL A 36 -1.60 -9.57 -11.70
C VAL A 36 -1.60 -8.14 -11.19
N ARG A 37 -1.76 -7.98 -9.86
CA ARG A 37 -1.78 -6.67 -9.17
C ARG A 37 -1.00 -6.76 -7.86
N ALA A 38 -0.75 -5.60 -7.26
CA ALA A 38 -0.27 -5.48 -5.90
C ALA A 38 -1.43 -5.07 -4.99
N LEU A 39 -1.56 -5.76 -3.85
CA LEU A 39 -2.51 -5.42 -2.80
C LEU A 39 -1.74 -4.92 -1.59
N LYS A 40 -1.86 -3.64 -1.27
CA LYS A 40 -1.34 -3.06 -0.04
C LYS A 40 -2.41 -3.17 1.04
N HIS A 41 -2.09 -3.86 2.13
CA HIS A 41 -2.93 -4.01 3.32
C HIS A 41 -2.33 -3.23 4.46
N ILE A 42 -3.04 -2.21 4.95
CA ILE A 42 -2.62 -1.31 6.02
C ILE A 42 -3.49 -1.61 7.23
N VAL A 43 -2.88 -1.70 8.41
CA VAL A 43 -3.57 -1.92 9.69
C VAL A 43 -3.16 -0.81 10.66
N ILE A 44 -4.13 -0.04 11.13
CA ILE A 44 -3.93 1.10 12.05
C ILE A 44 -4.84 0.93 13.28
N PRO A 45 -4.26 0.77 14.47
CA PRO A 45 -2.88 0.41 14.75
C PRO A 45 -2.60 -1.09 14.57
N GLU A 46 -1.35 -1.45 14.29
CA GLU A 46 -0.87 -2.78 14.63
C GLU A 46 -0.67 -2.91 16.15
N LYS A 47 -0.81 -4.13 16.69
CA LYS A 47 -0.75 -4.37 18.14
C LYS A 47 0.54 -3.87 18.80
N THR A 48 1.68 -4.12 18.16
CA THR A 48 3.00 -3.69 18.65
C THR A 48 3.15 -2.18 18.69
N GLN A 49 2.59 -1.49 17.69
CA GLN A 49 2.60 -0.03 17.58
C GLN A 49 1.67 0.60 18.63
N TYR A 50 0.48 0.03 18.81
CA TYR A 50 -0.43 0.49 19.85
C TYR A 50 0.26 0.52 21.21
N LEU A 51 0.91 -0.57 21.61
CA LEU A 51 1.59 -0.66 22.89
C LEU A 51 2.74 0.36 23.03
N LYS A 52 3.50 0.58 21.94
CA LYS A 52 4.58 1.56 21.92
C LYS A 52 4.07 2.99 22.13
N ILE A 53 3.05 3.40 21.40
CA ILE A 53 2.45 4.73 21.49
C ILE A 53 1.74 4.91 22.82
N TRP A 54 0.98 3.91 23.28
CA TRP A 54 0.30 3.93 24.56
C TRP A 54 1.28 4.16 25.75
N ASN A 55 2.45 3.49 25.74
CA ASN A 55 3.50 3.74 26.72
C ASN A 55 4.07 5.15 26.60
N ALA A 56 4.32 5.64 25.39
CA ALA A 56 4.83 6.99 25.14
C ALA A 56 3.83 8.08 25.56
N MET A 57 2.52 7.81 25.46
CA MET A 57 1.44 8.71 25.89
C MET A 57 1.12 8.59 27.40
N GLY A 58 2.00 7.96 28.20
CA GLY A 58 1.78 7.80 29.63
C GLY A 58 0.64 6.84 29.98
N LYS A 59 0.38 5.85 29.12
CA LYS A 59 -0.72 4.87 29.25
C LYS A 59 -2.12 5.49 29.17
N ASP A 60 -2.23 6.62 28.52
CA ASP A 60 -3.49 7.33 28.27
C ASP A 60 -4.15 6.74 27.01
N THR A 61 -5.25 6.04 27.19
CA THR A 61 -5.97 5.36 26.11
C THR A 61 -6.61 6.34 25.15
N GLU A 62 -7.22 7.43 25.66
CA GLU A 62 -7.92 8.43 24.84
C GLU A 62 -6.93 9.17 23.92
N LYS A 63 -5.79 9.62 24.44
CA LYS A 63 -4.73 10.24 23.62
C LYS A 63 -4.16 9.28 22.59
N THR A 64 -4.01 8.01 22.97
CA THR A 64 -3.51 6.97 22.05
C THR A 64 -4.49 6.72 20.89
N GLU A 65 -5.78 6.62 21.19
CA GLU A 65 -6.82 6.46 20.17
C GLU A 65 -6.91 7.67 19.25
N GLN A 66 -6.82 8.89 19.82
CA GLN A 66 -6.81 10.12 19.02
C GLN A 66 -5.59 10.19 18.09
N TYR A 67 -4.43 9.76 18.55
CA TYR A 67 -3.22 9.67 17.71
C TYR A 67 -3.46 8.76 16.49
N PHE A 68 -4.01 7.55 16.70
CA PHE A 68 -4.25 6.62 15.60
C PHE A 68 -5.42 7.05 14.69
N GLU A 69 -6.39 7.78 15.22
CA GLU A 69 -7.41 8.43 14.40
C GLU A 69 -6.77 9.44 13.45
N ASN A 70 -5.84 10.28 13.92
CA ASN A 70 -5.13 11.23 13.07
C ASN A 70 -4.31 10.52 11.99
N VAL A 71 -3.57 9.45 12.35
CA VAL A 71 -2.82 8.61 11.39
C VAL A 71 -3.75 8.03 10.33
N PHE A 72 -4.94 7.57 10.73
CA PHE A 72 -5.94 7.07 9.79
C PHE A 72 -6.42 8.16 8.83
N GLN A 73 -6.73 9.36 9.33
CA GLN A 73 -7.18 10.48 8.51
C GLN A 73 -6.09 10.93 7.51
N GLU A 74 -4.85 11.02 7.93
CA GLU A 74 -3.70 11.31 7.05
C GLU A 74 -3.56 10.25 5.95
N THR A 75 -3.67 8.97 6.31
CA THR A 75 -3.63 7.86 5.34
C THR A 75 -4.77 7.97 4.32
N MET A 76 -5.97 8.34 4.76
CA MET A 76 -7.10 8.53 3.85
C MET A 76 -6.90 9.70 2.88
N GLN A 77 -6.26 10.80 3.33
CA GLN A 77 -5.90 11.92 2.45
C GLN A 77 -4.89 11.50 1.38
N GLU A 78 -3.86 10.71 1.76
CA GLU A 78 -2.91 10.15 0.78
C GLU A 78 -3.62 9.28 -0.28
N ILE A 79 -4.54 8.42 0.14
CA ILE A 79 -5.30 7.57 -0.78
C ILE A 79 -6.16 8.39 -1.74
N GLN A 80 -6.83 9.44 -1.24
CA GLN A 80 -7.62 10.35 -2.09
C GLN A 80 -6.74 11.04 -3.13
N LEU A 81 -5.53 11.46 -2.75
CA LEU A 81 -4.57 12.05 -3.66
C LEU A 81 -4.09 11.04 -4.72
N MET A 82 -3.79 9.80 -4.34
CA MET A 82 -3.43 8.74 -5.28
C MET A 82 -4.54 8.47 -6.30
N HIS A 83 -5.80 8.46 -5.87
CA HIS A 83 -6.94 8.34 -6.79
C HIS A 83 -7.03 9.50 -7.76
N ALA A 84 -6.90 10.73 -7.26
CA ALA A 84 -6.92 11.92 -8.10
C ALA A 84 -5.80 11.88 -9.16
N PHE A 85 -4.62 11.43 -8.81
CA PHE A 85 -3.51 11.24 -9.77
C PHE A 85 -3.83 10.18 -10.80
N THR A 86 -4.42 9.06 -10.38
CA THR A 86 -4.83 7.98 -11.29
C THR A 86 -5.89 8.46 -12.29
N GLU A 87 -6.92 9.14 -11.82
CA GLU A 87 -8.01 9.68 -12.65
C GLU A 87 -7.54 10.75 -13.64
N ASN A 88 -6.58 11.57 -13.22
CA ASN A 88 -6.00 12.61 -14.08
C ASN A 88 -4.87 12.10 -14.98
N GLY A 89 -4.56 10.80 -14.95
CA GLY A 89 -3.55 10.18 -15.81
C GLY A 89 -2.13 10.71 -15.53
N VAL A 90 -1.84 11.08 -14.28
CA VAL A 90 -0.50 11.54 -13.88
C VAL A 90 0.49 10.40 -14.08
N ARG A 91 1.56 10.68 -14.83
CA ARG A 91 2.60 9.70 -15.15
C ARG A 91 3.58 9.54 -13.99
N ASN A 92 4.31 8.41 -14.00
CA ASN A 92 5.38 8.09 -13.05
C ASN A 92 4.91 7.94 -11.58
N ILE A 93 3.61 7.89 -11.34
CA ILE A 93 2.99 7.58 -10.04
C ILE A 93 2.23 6.26 -10.17
N VAL A 94 2.39 5.38 -9.17
CA VAL A 94 1.72 4.07 -9.17
C VAL A 94 0.21 4.26 -9.12
N PRO A 95 -0.54 3.79 -10.13
CA PRO A 95 -2.00 3.93 -10.13
C PRO A 95 -2.64 3.07 -9.04
N CYS A 96 -3.64 3.65 -8.36
CA CYS A 96 -4.51 2.97 -7.40
C CYS A 96 -5.86 2.69 -8.08
N TYR A 97 -6.19 1.41 -8.26
CA TYR A 97 -7.40 1.00 -8.99
C TYR A 97 -8.64 0.92 -8.10
N GLU A 98 -8.48 0.34 -6.92
CA GLU A 98 -9.57 0.14 -5.95
C GLU A 98 -9.05 0.30 -4.52
N ASN A 99 -9.92 0.71 -3.61
CA ASN A 99 -9.65 0.68 -2.18
C ASN A 99 -10.90 0.30 -1.39
N ASP A 100 -10.69 -0.23 -0.18
CA ASP A 100 -11.74 -0.49 0.79
C ASP A 100 -11.23 -0.27 2.21
N VAL A 101 -12.12 0.08 3.14
CA VAL A 101 -11.82 0.37 4.54
C VAL A 101 -12.77 -0.38 5.45
N ILE A 102 -12.22 -1.27 6.28
CA ILE A 102 -12.96 -1.96 7.33
C ILE A 102 -12.64 -1.27 8.67
N ARG A 103 -13.69 -0.81 9.35
CA ARG A 103 -13.60 -0.23 10.68
C ARG A 103 -14.01 -1.24 11.74
N HIS A 104 -13.17 -1.42 12.76
CA HIS A 104 -13.43 -2.23 13.92
C HIS A 104 -13.59 -1.32 15.15
N GLU A 105 -14.62 -1.54 15.96
CA GLU A 105 -14.91 -0.69 17.12
C GLU A 105 -14.28 -1.22 18.42
N ASN A 106 -14.17 -2.53 18.58
CA ASN A 106 -13.65 -3.15 19.79
C ASN A 106 -12.65 -4.28 19.49
N PRO A 107 -11.34 -4.03 19.56
CA PRO A 107 -10.66 -2.73 19.76
C PRO A 107 -10.78 -1.84 18.51
N LYS A 108 -10.71 -0.52 18.71
CA LYS A 108 -10.73 0.45 17.60
C LYS A 108 -9.54 0.21 16.68
N ARG A 109 -9.80 -0.13 15.43
CA ARG A 109 -8.79 -0.49 14.43
C ARG A 109 -9.34 -0.27 13.03
N TYR A 110 -8.47 0.14 12.13
CA TYR A 110 -8.77 0.33 10.71
C TYR A 110 -7.94 -0.65 9.87
N GLU A 111 -8.60 -1.36 8.97
CA GLU A 111 -7.93 -2.14 7.92
C GLU A 111 -8.24 -1.50 6.58
N ILE A 112 -7.20 -1.14 5.84
CA ILE A 112 -7.31 -0.48 4.54
C ILE A 112 -6.69 -1.39 3.50
N PHE A 113 -7.38 -1.59 2.40
CA PHE A 113 -6.95 -2.38 1.26
C PHE A 113 -6.82 -1.46 0.05
N LEU A 114 -5.67 -1.50 -0.63
CA LEU A 114 -5.43 -0.74 -1.86
C LEU A 114 -4.99 -1.70 -2.96
N LEU A 115 -5.72 -1.73 -4.07
CA LEU A 115 -5.35 -2.47 -5.27
C LEU A 115 -4.57 -1.54 -6.20
N MET A 116 -3.33 -1.90 -6.47
CA MET A 116 -2.38 -1.07 -7.22
C MET A 116 -1.75 -1.85 -8.37
N GLU A 117 -1.04 -1.16 -9.24
CA GLU A 117 -0.20 -1.80 -10.24
C GLU A 117 0.88 -2.68 -9.57
N TYR A 118 1.10 -3.87 -10.16
CA TYR A 118 2.21 -4.73 -9.76
C TYR A 118 3.46 -4.32 -10.52
N LEU A 119 4.43 -3.78 -9.80
CA LEU A 119 5.70 -3.30 -10.36
C LEU A 119 6.86 -4.18 -9.93
N THR A 120 7.84 -4.33 -10.81
CA THR A 120 9.12 -4.94 -10.47
C THR A 120 9.95 -3.95 -9.67
N PRO A 121 10.48 -4.31 -8.47
CA PRO A 121 11.39 -3.45 -7.73
C PRO A 121 12.62 -3.07 -8.57
N LEU A 122 13.02 -1.80 -8.49
CA LEU A 122 14.17 -1.29 -9.28
C LEU A 122 15.45 -2.10 -9.05
N SER A 123 15.69 -2.54 -7.81
CA SER A 123 16.84 -3.40 -7.48
C SER A 123 16.83 -4.73 -8.22
N VAL A 124 15.66 -5.33 -8.39
CA VAL A 124 15.48 -6.56 -9.16
C VAL A 124 15.67 -6.29 -10.65
N TYR A 125 15.08 -5.20 -11.15
CA TYR A 125 15.25 -4.80 -12.54
C TYR A 125 16.71 -4.57 -12.90
N ILE A 126 17.48 -3.83 -12.08
CA ILE A 126 18.92 -3.59 -12.26
C ILE A 126 19.71 -4.90 -12.24
N SER A 127 19.37 -5.86 -11.36
CA SER A 127 20.09 -7.13 -11.28
C SER A 127 19.84 -8.06 -12.48
N GLN A 128 18.74 -7.86 -13.20
CA GLN A 128 18.33 -8.68 -14.34
C GLN A 128 18.65 -8.05 -15.69
N ASN A 129 19.02 -6.77 -15.73
CA ASN A 129 19.28 -6.03 -16.95
C ASN A 129 20.63 -5.27 -16.84
N GLU A 130 21.41 -5.30 -17.92
CA GLU A 130 22.59 -4.44 -18.05
C GLU A 130 22.09 -3.01 -18.38
N LEU A 131 22.15 -2.13 -17.38
CA LEU A 131 21.82 -0.72 -17.59
C LEU A 131 23.01 0.01 -18.24
N VAL A 132 22.77 0.67 -19.36
CA VAL A 132 23.72 1.62 -19.95
C VAL A 132 23.49 3.01 -19.38
N LEU A 133 24.47 3.89 -19.55
CA LEU A 133 24.44 5.26 -18.98
C LEU A 133 23.16 6.02 -19.38
N ASN A 134 22.70 5.83 -20.62
CA ASN A 134 21.47 6.47 -21.10
C ASN A 134 20.22 6.04 -20.30
N ASP A 135 20.10 4.76 -19.94
CA ASP A 135 18.98 4.23 -19.14
C ASP A 135 18.95 4.86 -17.74
N VAL A 136 20.14 5.11 -17.16
CA VAL A 136 20.29 5.78 -15.86
C VAL A 136 19.81 7.24 -15.93
N PHE A 137 20.16 7.96 -17.00
CA PHE A 137 19.67 9.33 -17.24
C PHE A 137 18.16 9.38 -17.46
N GLU A 138 17.62 8.51 -18.29
CA GLU A 138 16.19 8.39 -18.55
C GLU A 138 15.42 8.13 -17.25
N LEU A 139 15.88 7.18 -16.43
CA LEU A 139 15.29 6.88 -15.11
C LEU A 139 15.34 8.09 -14.18
N GLY A 140 16.48 8.81 -14.16
CA GLY A 140 16.64 10.04 -13.36
C GLY A 140 15.64 11.12 -13.76
N ILE A 141 15.42 11.33 -15.05
CA ILE A 141 14.43 12.28 -15.59
C ILE A 141 13.01 11.87 -15.15
N GLN A 142 12.64 10.60 -15.31
CA GLN A 142 11.30 10.11 -14.92
C GLN A 142 11.02 10.28 -13.43
N ILE A 143 12.03 10.12 -12.56
CA ILE A 143 11.89 10.34 -11.12
C ILE A 143 11.69 11.83 -10.80
N LEU A 144 12.37 12.73 -11.54
CA LEU A 144 12.23 14.18 -11.33
C LEU A 144 10.92 14.74 -11.89
N ASP A 145 10.33 14.07 -12.86
CA ASP A 145 9.05 14.46 -13.51
C ASP A 145 7.82 13.87 -12.79
N ALA A 146 8.02 13.08 -11.72
CA ALA A 146 6.95 12.54 -10.88
C ALA A 146 6.65 13.47 -9.70
#